data_6a5d9e32ac7a1ec63ce13075c05e348f
#
_entry.id   6a5d9e32ac7a1ec63ce13075c05e348f
#
_cell.length_a   1.000
_cell.length_b   1.000
_cell.length_c   1.000
_cell.angle_alpha   90.00
_cell.angle_beta   90.00
_cell.angle_gamma   90.00
#
_symmetry.space_group_name_H-M   'P 1'
#
loop_
_entity.id
_entity.type
_entity.pdbx_description
1 polymer ?
#
loop_
_entity_poly.entity_id
_entity_poly.type
_entity_poly.pdbx_seq_one_letter_code
_entity_poly.pdbx_strand_id
1 'polypeptide(L)'
;MIHQINCEKGVHIITIEDPIEYRHSSLHALVHQREVNTHSESFAVALRGALRQDPDVIMVGELRDRETVSLALTAAETGHLVLGTIHAMSAPKTIDRIVDVFPAEQQLQVRSMLAESLQAVVTQKLIPVRGGRMLAAEVLIATSAVRNLIREGKTHQLPGVMQVSRSAGMQTMETHIRELGVNTEVQRGSRAAFPS
;
A
#
# COMPACT_ATOMS: atom_id res chain seq x y z
N MET A 1 8.77 -1.33 -7.10
CA MET A 1 7.78 -0.57 -7.91
C MET A 1 8.39 0.71 -8.44
N ILE A 2 8.76 1.71 -7.63
CA ILE A 2 9.35 2.99 -8.09
C ILE A 2 10.54 2.76 -9.04
N HIS A 3 11.51 1.94 -8.64
CA HIS A 3 12.68 1.64 -9.49
C HIS A 3 12.28 1.07 -10.86
N GLN A 4 11.29 0.18 -10.91
CA GLN A 4 10.84 -0.40 -12.17
C GLN A 4 10.18 0.66 -13.08
N ILE A 5 9.31 1.52 -12.52
CA ILE A 5 8.70 2.63 -13.28
C ILE A 5 9.81 3.57 -13.80
N ASN A 6 10.79 3.89 -12.96
CA ASN A 6 11.94 4.74 -13.32
C ASN A 6 12.78 4.15 -14.46
N CYS A 7 12.90 2.82 -14.55
CA CYS A 7 13.62 2.16 -15.64
C CYS A 7 12.84 2.07 -16.95
N GLU A 8 11.49 2.03 -16.87
CA GLU A 8 10.66 1.65 -18.02
C GLU A 8 9.88 2.81 -18.63
N LYS A 9 9.61 3.89 -17.86
CA LYS A 9 8.69 4.96 -18.27
C LYS A 9 9.32 6.34 -18.16
N GLY A 10 9.10 7.16 -19.20
CA GLY A 10 9.49 8.58 -19.21
C GLY A 10 8.45 9.45 -18.51
N VAL A 11 8.34 9.33 -17.20
CA VAL A 11 7.33 9.98 -16.35
C VAL A 11 7.98 10.80 -15.24
N HIS A 12 7.22 11.70 -14.63
CA HIS A 12 7.65 12.44 -13.45
C HIS A 12 7.18 11.74 -12.18
N ILE A 13 8.12 11.29 -11.36
CA ILE A 13 7.88 10.61 -10.08
C ILE A 13 8.24 11.56 -8.95
N ILE A 14 7.31 11.80 -8.03
CA ILE A 14 7.59 12.51 -6.78
C ILE A 14 7.38 11.56 -5.62
N THR A 15 8.39 11.42 -4.74
CA THR A 15 8.24 10.67 -3.49
C THR A 15 8.27 11.64 -2.30
N ILE A 16 7.50 11.30 -1.28
CA ILE A 16 7.42 12.02 0.00
C ILE A 16 7.68 10.99 1.10
N GLU A 17 8.78 11.11 1.80
CA GLU A 17 9.32 10.07 2.69
C GLU A 17 9.72 10.64 4.06
N ASP A 18 9.78 9.81 5.08
CA ASP A 18 10.22 10.18 6.44
C ASP A 18 10.91 9.00 7.15
N PRO A 19 12.24 8.87 7.00
CA PRO A 19 13.16 9.53 6.07
C PRO A 19 13.18 8.88 4.67
N ILE A 20 14.06 9.37 3.76
CA ILE A 20 14.37 8.70 2.49
C ILE A 20 15.25 7.47 2.78
N GLU A 21 14.67 6.28 2.65
CA GLU A 21 15.38 5.01 2.89
C GLU A 21 16.29 4.61 1.72
N TYR A 22 15.89 4.92 0.49
CA TYR A 22 16.64 4.58 -0.71
C TYR A 22 16.64 5.73 -1.71
N ARG A 23 17.82 6.15 -2.16
CA ARG A 23 17.96 7.21 -3.16
C ARG A 23 17.88 6.64 -4.56
N HIS A 24 16.98 7.17 -5.36
CA HIS A 24 16.81 6.85 -6.77
C HIS A 24 17.52 7.89 -7.64
N SER A 25 18.42 7.44 -8.50
CA SER A 25 18.89 8.28 -9.61
C SER A 25 17.82 8.29 -10.71
N SER A 26 17.58 9.45 -11.34
CA SER A 26 16.72 9.52 -12.52
C SER A 26 17.33 8.70 -13.66
N LEU A 27 16.53 7.82 -14.28
CA LEU A 27 16.89 6.99 -15.43
C LEU A 27 16.04 7.41 -16.64
N HIS A 28 14.97 6.66 -16.94
CA HIS A 28 13.97 7.10 -17.90
C HIS A 28 13.00 8.10 -17.31
N ALA A 29 12.64 7.94 -16.01
CA ALA A 29 11.80 8.89 -15.30
C ALA A 29 12.62 10.03 -14.68
N LEU A 30 11.98 11.18 -14.50
CA LEU A 30 12.47 12.24 -13.63
C LEU A 30 12.01 11.90 -12.20
N VAL A 31 12.95 11.73 -11.26
CA VAL A 31 12.63 11.36 -9.88
C VAL A 31 13.00 12.49 -8.92
N HIS A 32 12.01 13.03 -8.23
CA HIS A 32 12.18 13.99 -7.16
C HIS A 32 11.78 13.36 -5.82
N GLN A 33 12.73 13.21 -4.90
CA GLN A 33 12.48 12.68 -3.55
C GLN A 33 12.48 13.82 -2.54
N ARG A 34 11.44 13.86 -1.71
CA ARG A 34 11.26 14.84 -0.64
C ARG A 34 11.23 14.15 0.71
N GLU A 35 12.05 14.63 1.62
CA GLU A 35 12.07 14.17 2.99
C GLU A 35 11.31 15.15 3.89
N VAL A 36 10.37 14.63 4.67
CA VAL A 36 9.66 15.40 5.69
C VAL A 36 10.65 15.87 6.74
N ASN A 37 10.41 17.03 7.33
CA ASN A 37 11.30 17.74 8.26
C ASN A 37 12.61 18.27 7.65
N THR A 38 12.98 17.86 6.41
CA THR A 38 14.15 18.40 5.69
C THR A 38 13.72 19.31 4.54
N HIS A 39 12.79 18.83 3.71
CA HIS A 39 12.32 19.51 2.49
C HIS A 39 10.87 20.01 2.60
N SER A 40 10.14 19.60 3.63
CA SER A 40 8.75 19.98 3.89
C SER A 40 8.39 19.79 5.35
N GLU A 41 7.45 20.57 5.87
CA GLU A 41 7.00 20.49 7.25
C GLU A 41 6.17 19.25 7.56
N SER A 42 5.45 18.71 6.56
CA SER A 42 4.59 17.53 6.73
C SER A 42 4.33 16.82 5.41
N PHE A 43 3.80 15.58 5.48
CA PHE A 43 3.32 14.83 4.32
C PHE A 43 2.24 15.61 3.54
N ALA A 44 1.28 16.23 4.22
CA ALA A 44 0.19 16.97 3.61
C ALA A 44 0.70 18.21 2.84
N VAL A 45 1.61 18.98 3.43
CA VAL A 45 2.23 20.15 2.79
C VAL A 45 3.04 19.73 1.56
N ALA A 46 3.86 18.67 1.69
CA ALA A 46 4.64 18.13 0.59
C ALA A 46 3.75 17.63 -0.56
N LEU A 47 2.65 16.94 -0.24
CA LEU A 47 1.72 16.40 -1.23
C LEU A 47 0.95 17.48 -1.97
N ARG A 48 0.48 18.52 -1.27
CA ARG A 48 -0.11 19.71 -1.94
C ARG A 48 0.86 20.39 -2.90
N GLY A 49 2.13 20.49 -2.49
CA GLY A 49 3.18 21.04 -3.35
C GLY A 49 3.48 20.15 -4.55
N ALA A 50 3.46 18.82 -4.37
CA ALA A 50 3.67 17.85 -5.43
C ALA A 50 2.60 17.93 -6.52
N LEU A 51 1.32 18.03 -6.16
CA LEU A 51 0.19 18.15 -7.10
C LEU A 51 0.25 19.35 -8.05
N ARG A 52 1.10 20.36 -7.76
CA ARG A 52 1.29 21.54 -8.61
C ARG A 52 2.51 21.43 -9.54
N GLN A 53 3.17 20.27 -9.57
CA GLN A 53 4.41 20.06 -10.31
C GLN A 53 4.26 19.06 -11.45
N ASP A 54 3.01 18.82 -11.88
CA ASP A 54 2.68 17.90 -12.97
C ASP A 54 3.32 16.52 -12.83
N PRO A 55 3.12 15.83 -11.69
CA PRO A 55 3.63 14.48 -11.51
C PRO A 55 2.72 13.47 -12.20
N ASP A 56 3.29 12.40 -12.74
CA ASP A 56 2.52 11.23 -13.18
C ASP A 56 2.35 10.21 -12.03
N VAL A 57 3.39 10.12 -11.19
CA VAL A 57 3.45 9.15 -10.08
C VAL A 57 3.81 9.87 -8.79
N ILE A 58 3.02 9.65 -7.76
CA ILE A 58 3.26 10.17 -6.42
C ILE A 58 3.42 8.98 -5.46
N MET A 59 4.51 8.93 -4.69
CA MET A 59 4.68 7.99 -3.61
C MET A 59 4.62 8.72 -2.27
N VAL A 60 3.71 8.31 -1.41
CA VAL A 60 3.57 8.81 -0.04
C VAL A 60 4.07 7.72 0.91
N GLY A 61 5.18 8.01 1.58
CA GLY A 61 5.87 7.05 2.44
C GLY A 61 4.97 6.44 3.50
N GLU A 62 4.04 7.24 4.06
CA GLU A 62 3.00 6.73 4.95
C GLU A 62 1.73 7.59 4.94
N LEU A 63 0.58 6.93 4.91
CA LEU A 63 -0.76 7.53 5.01
C LEU A 63 -1.28 7.37 6.45
N ARG A 64 -0.97 8.35 7.32
CA ARG A 64 -1.30 8.30 8.76
C ARG A 64 -2.53 9.10 9.16
N ASP A 65 -2.74 10.24 8.54
CA ASP A 65 -3.72 11.23 8.94
C ASP A 65 -4.75 11.49 7.85
N ARG A 66 -5.90 12.04 8.28
CA ARG A 66 -7.04 12.32 7.40
C ARG A 66 -6.68 13.23 6.24
N GLU A 67 -5.86 14.25 6.48
CA GLU A 67 -5.53 15.25 5.48
C GLU A 67 -4.67 14.63 4.37
N THR A 68 -3.62 13.89 4.74
CA THR A 68 -2.75 13.18 3.79
C THR A 68 -3.55 12.14 2.98
N VAL A 69 -4.43 11.36 3.64
CA VAL A 69 -5.29 10.39 2.95
C VAL A 69 -6.25 11.07 1.98
N SER A 70 -6.89 12.18 2.38
CA SER A 70 -7.80 12.94 1.53
C SER A 70 -7.11 13.46 0.27
N LEU A 71 -5.92 14.04 0.42
CA LEU A 71 -5.11 14.52 -0.70
C LEU A 71 -4.66 13.38 -1.63
N ALA A 72 -4.28 12.24 -1.07
CA ALA A 72 -3.89 11.06 -1.85
C ALA A 72 -5.06 10.49 -2.68
N LEU A 73 -6.27 10.42 -2.10
CA LEU A 73 -7.48 10.03 -2.82
C LEU A 73 -7.81 11.02 -3.93
N THR A 74 -7.78 12.33 -3.66
CA THR A 74 -8.01 13.37 -4.67
C THR A 74 -6.98 13.29 -5.80
N ALA A 75 -5.71 13.07 -5.50
CA ALA A 75 -4.67 12.87 -6.50
C ALA A 75 -4.99 11.67 -7.41
N ALA A 76 -5.40 10.55 -6.82
CA ALA A 76 -5.75 9.34 -7.57
C ALA A 76 -6.98 9.56 -8.47
N GLU A 77 -8.02 10.28 -8.00
CA GLU A 77 -9.20 10.64 -8.79
C GLU A 77 -8.87 11.58 -9.96
N THR A 78 -7.86 12.42 -9.79
CA THR A 78 -7.43 13.36 -10.85
C THR A 78 -6.42 12.76 -11.83
N GLY A 79 -6.18 11.43 -11.77
CA GLY A 79 -5.46 10.68 -12.80
C GLY A 79 -4.00 10.33 -12.46
N HIS A 80 -3.52 10.70 -11.28
CA HIS A 80 -2.16 10.35 -10.85
C HIS A 80 -2.10 8.90 -10.34
N LEU A 81 -1.01 8.20 -10.60
CA LEU A 81 -0.70 6.95 -9.92
C LEU A 81 -0.18 7.26 -8.51
N VAL A 82 -0.98 6.96 -7.51
CA VAL A 82 -0.59 7.16 -6.10
C VAL A 82 -0.18 5.83 -5.48
N LEU A 83 1.04 5.77 -4.97
CA LEU A 83 1.58 4.67 -4.17
C LEU A 83 1.66 5.13 -2.71
N GLY A 84 0.92 4.50 -1.81
CA GLY A 84 0.95 4.82 -0.39
C GLY A 84 1.23 3.60 0.46
N THR A 85 1.88 3.78 1.61
CA THR A 85 2.02 2.71 2.59
C THR A 85 1.12 2.94 3.80
N ILE A 86 0.66 1.86 4.39
CA ILE A 86 -0.15 1.84 5.61
C ILE A 86 0.27 0.65 6.45
N HIS A 87 0.42 0.84 7.75
CA HIS A 87 0.65 -0.27 8.66
C HIS A 87 -0.64 -1.04 8.94
N ALA A 88 -0.91 -2.08 8.16
CA ALA A 88 -2.05 -2.98 8.35
C ALA A 88 -1.64 -4.43 8.11
N MET A 89 -2.39 -5.37 8.71
CA MET A 89 -2.03 -6.79 8.69
C MET A 89 -2.66 -7.57 7.53
N SER A 90 -3.60 -6.97 6.79
CA SER A 90 -4.29 -7.59 5.65
C SER A 90 -4.90 -6.53 4.75
N ALA A 91 -5.23 -6.90 3.51
CA ALA A 91 -5.87 -6.00 2.56
C ALA A 91 -7.23 -5.45 3.05
N PRO A 92 -8.14 -6.26 3.65
CA PRO A 92 -9.35 -5.71 4.26
C PRO A 92 -9.08 -4.67 5.34
N LYS A 93 -8.11 -4.95 6.23
CA LYS A 93 -7.73 -4.01 7.30
C LYS A 93 -7.08 -2.73 6.79
N THR A 94 -6.37 -2.81 5.66
CA THR A 94 -5.84 -1.61 4.97
C THR A 94 -6.98 -0.70 4.52
N ILE A 95 -8.01 -1.27 3.88
CA ILE A 95 -9.18 -0.52 3.41
C ILE A 95 -9.95 0.09 4.59
N ASP A 96 -10.22 -0.70 5.64
CA ASP A 96 -10.88 -0.20 6.85
C ASP A 96 -10.08 0.97 7.44
N ARG A 97 -8.77 0.84 7.58
CA ARG A 97 -7.91 1.87 8.17
C ARG A 97 -7.89 3.17 7.37
N ILE A 98 -7.96 3.11 6.03
CA ILE A 98 -8.10 4.32 5.20
C ILE A 98 -9.42 5.03 5.50
N VAL A 99 -10.50 4.28 5.66
CA VAL A 99 -11.83 4.85 5.91
C VAL A 99 -11.96 5.38 7.34
N ASP A 100 -11.40 4.66 8.31
CA ASP A 100 -11.56 4.95 9.75
C ASP A 100 -10.84 6.24 10.20
N VAL A 101 -9.91 6.80 9.41
CA VAL A 101 -9.33 8.12 9.72
C VAL A 101 -10.31 9.28 9.48
N PHE A 102 -11.47 9.01 8.84
CA PHE A 102 -12.50 9.99 8.57
C PHE A 102 -13.67 9.87 9.58
N PRO A 103 -14.31 10.99 9.93
CA PRO A 103 -15.50 10.97 10.73
C PRO A 103 -16.64 10.23 10.02
N ALA A 104 -17.57 9.66 10.79
CA ALA A 104 -18.61 8.74 10.30
C ALA A 104 -19.42 9.30 9.13
N GLU A 105 -19.74 10.59 9.17
CA GLU A 105 -20.49 11.29 8.11
C GLU A 105 -19.77 11.37 6.77
N GLN A 106 -18.45 11.22 6.74
CA GLN A 106 -17.63 11.26 5.53
C GLN A 106 -17.29 9.87 5.00
N GLN A 107 -17.41 8.83 5.81
CA GLN A 107 -16.94 7.50 5.47
C GLN A 107 -17.61 6.91 4.21
N LEU A 108 -18.89 7.19 4.00
CA LEU A 108 -19.59 6.71 2.80
C LEU A 108 -19.00 7.28 1.53
N GLN A 109 -18.72 8.59 1.52
CA GLN A 109 -18.07 9.25 0.39
C GLN A 109 -16.66 8.71 0.15
N VAL A 110 -15.87 8.57 1.23
CA VAL A 110 -14.50 8.04 1.16
C VAL A 110 -14.48 6.61 0.62
N ARG A 111 -15.44 5.75 1.01
CA ARG A 111 -15.57 4.40 0.44
C ARG A 111 -15.84 4.44 -1.06
N SER A 112 -16.66 5.37 -1.53
CA SER A 112 -16.93 5.54 -2.96
C SER A 112 -15.68 5.96 -3.71
N MET A 113 -14.99 7.01 -3.24
CA MET A 113 -13.74 7.50 -3.83
C MET A 113 -12.67 6.39 -3.88
N LEU A 114 -12.48 5.69 -2.76
CA LEU A 114 -11.53 4.58 -2.67
C LEU A 114 -11.91 3.43 -3.61
N ALA A 115 -13.19 3.07 -3.69
CA ALA A 115 -13.66 2.02 -4.59
C ALA A 115 -13.42 2.35 -6.06
N GLU A 116 -13.42 3.62 -6.45
CA GLU A 116 -13.18 4.06 -7.83
C GLU A 116 -11.70 4.16 -8.15
N SER A 117 -10.90 4.70 -7.25
CA SER A 117 -9.47 4.97 -7.48
C SER A 117 -8.55 3.78 -7.17
N LEU A 118 -8.90 2.92 -6.21
CA LEU A 118 -8.05 1.80 -5.79
C LEU A 118 -7.73 0.86 -6.96
N GLN A 119 -6.47 0.52 -7.13
CA GLN A 119 -6.01 -0.47 -8.11
C GLN A 119 -5.65 -1.80 -7.45
N ALA A 120 -4.87 -1.76 -6.39
CA ALA A 120 -4.44 -2.96 -5.67
C ALA A 120 -4.06 -2.63 -4.22
N VAL A 121 -4.09 -3.65 -3.37
CA VAL A 121 -3.46 -3.63 -2.05
C VAL A 121 -2.49 -4.80 -1.95
N VAL A 122 -1.25 -4.50 -1.57
CA VAL A 122 -0.22 -5.52 -1.33
C VAL A 122 0.17 -5.48 0.14
N THR A 123 -0.16 -6.53 0.87
CA THR A 123 0.25 -6.69 2.27
C THR A 123 1.47 -7.61 2.34
N GLN A 124 2.48 -7.21 3.07
CA GLN A 124 3.76 -7.92 3.14
C GLN A 124 4.02 -8.45 4.55
N LYS A 125 4.61 -9.64 4.62
CA LYS A 125 5.06 -10.25 5.87
C LYS A 125 6.41 -10.92 5.68
N LEU A 126 7.38 -10.62 6.54
CA LEU A 126 8.65 -11.32 6.59
C LEU A 126 8.50 -12.57 7.48
N ILE A 127 8.66 -13.73 6.88
CA ILE A 127 8.56 -15.02 7.57
C ILE A 127 9.96 -15.51 7.90
N PRO A 128 10.25 -15.88 9.17
CA PRO A 128 11.51 -16.49 9.52
C PRO A 128 11.67 -17.84 8.80
N VAL A 129 12.83 -18.04 8.18
CA VAL A 129 13.23 -19.30 7.56
C VAL A 129 14.64 -19.67 8.00
N ARG A 130 15.07 -20.91 7.76
CA ARG A 130 16.44 -21.32 8.08
C ARG A 130 17.44 -20.48 7.29
N GLY A 131 18.21 -19.66 8.01
CA GLY A 131 19.22 -18.78 7.42
C GLY A 131 18.76 -17.35 7.12
N GLY A 132 17.54 -16.93 7.52
CA GLY A 132 17.10 -15.55 7.33
C GLY A 132 15.60 -15.31 7.40
N ARG A 133 15.11 -14.45 6.53
CA ARG A 133 13.68 -14.11 6.40
C ARG A 133 13.27 -14.19 4.94
N MET A 134 12.06 -14.66 4.68
CA MET A 134 11.46 -14.74 3.36
C MET A 134 10.24 -13.82 3.30
N LEU A 135 10.07 -13.11 2.18
CA LEU A 135 8.91 -12.27 1.97
C LEU A 135 7.71 -13.10 1.55
N ALA A 136 6.63 -13.04 2.33
CA ALA A 136 5.31 -13.46 1.89
C ALA A 136 4.44 -12.24 1.63
N ALA A 137 3.57 -12.31 0.62
CA ALA A 137 2.70 -11.20 0.24
C ALA A 137 1.26 -11.67 0.03
N GLU A 138 0.31 -10.87 0.48
CA GLU A 138 -1.09 -10.95 0.12
C GLU A 138 -1.36 -9.88 -0.96
N VAL A 139 -2.10 -10.22 -2.00
CA VAL A 139 -2.41 -9.32 -3.12
C VAL A 139 -3.91 -9.30 -3.36
N LEU A 140 -4.51 -8.13 -3.24
CA LEU A 140 -5.88 -7.83 -3.61
C LEU A 140 -5.86 -6.93 -4.84
N ILE A 141 -6.58 -7.31 -5.89
CA ILE A 141 -6.79 -6.48 -7.08
C ILE A 141 -8.19 -5.90 -7.04
N ALA A 142 -8.35 -4.62 -7.34
CA ALA A 142 -9.63 -3.92 -7.27
C ALA A 142 -10.53 -4.24 -8.47
N THR A 143 -11.00 -5.49 -8.56
CA THR A 143 -12.04 -5.90 -9.52
C THR A 143 -13.39 -5.24 -9.19
N SER A 144 -14.36 -5.30 -10.12
CA SER A 144 -15.72 -4.77 -9.87
C SER A 144 -16.38 -5.37 -8.63
N ALA A 145 -16.15 -6.66 -8.34
CA ALA A 145 -16.65 -7.30 -7.13
C ALA A 145 -16.02 -6.69 -5.86
N VAL A 146 -14.71 -6.47 -5.86
CA VAL A 146 -13.98 -5.82 -4.74
C VAL A 146 -14.48 -4.39 -4.54
N ARG A 147 -14.60 -3.61 -5.62
CA ARG A 147 -15.10 -2.22 -5.59
C ARG A 147 -16.50 -2.14 -4.98
N ASN A 148 -17.41 -3.06 -5.33
CA ASN A 148 -18.75 -3.12 -4.74
C ASN A 148 -18.71 -3.41 -3.23
N LEU A 149 -17.91 -4.38 -2.79
CA LEU A 149 -17.76 -4.69 -1.37
C LEU A 149 -17.18 -3.51 -0.56
N ILE A 150 -16.26 -2.73 -1.16
CA ILE A 150 -15.73 -1.52 -0.53
C ILE A 150 -16.84 -0.47 -0.36
N ARG A 151 -17.62 -0.18 -1.42
CA ARG A 151 -18.75 0.78 -1.35
C ARG A 151 -19.76 0.40 -0.29
N GLU A 152 -20.10 -0.89 -0.20
CA GLU A 152 -21.09 -1.42 0.76
C GLU A 152 -20.53 -1.57 2.18
N GLY A 153 -19.24 -1.32 2.41
CA GLY A 153 -18.60 -1.52 3.71
C GLY A 153 -18.47 -2.98 4.14
N LYS A 154 -18.55 -3.92 3.18
CA LYS A 154 -18.49 -5.37 3.42
C LYS A 154 -17.06 -5.92 3.25
N THR A 155 -16.06 -5.21 3.75
CA THR A 155 -14.64 -5.56 3.64
C THR A 155 -14.31 -6.95 4.20
N HIS A 156 -15.07 -7.43 5.20
CA HIS A 156 -14.96 -8.78 5.77
C HIS A 156 -15.19 -9.92 4.76
N GLN A 157 -15.83 -9.64 3.61
CA GLN A 157 -16.07 -10.63 2.55
C GLN A 157 -14.92 -10.71 1.53
N LEU A 158 -13.99 -9.76 1.52
CA LEU A 158 -12.87 -9.69 0.58
C LEU A 158 -11.99 -10.96 0.59
N PRO A 159 -11.67 -11.58 1.74
CA PRO A 159 -10.88 -12.81 1.74
C PRO A 159 -11.50 -13.94 0.90
N GLY A 160 -12.83 -14.08 0.92
CA GLY A 160 -13.54 -15.05 0.09
C GLY A 160 -13.39 -14.76 -1.41
N VAL A 161 -13.49 -13.48 -1.81
CA VAL A 161 -13.27 -13.07 -3.21
C VAL A 161 -11.82 -13.34 -3.64
N MET A 162 -10.85 -13.05 -2.77
CA MET A 162 -9.43 -13.28 -3.07
C MET A 162 -9.11 -14.77 -3.31
N GLN A 163 -9.73 -15.68 -2.53
CA GLN A 163 -9.51 -17.12 -2.68
C GLN A 163 -9.94 -17.66 -4.03
N VAL A 164 -11.02 -17.13 -4.60
CA VAL A 164 -11.59 -17.61 -5.88
C VAL A 164 -11.10 -16.82 -7.09
N SER A 165 -10.44 -15.69 -6.90
CA SER A 165 -10.02 -14.79 -7.98
C SER A 165 -8.52 -14.86 -8.31
N ARG A 166 -7.91 -16.03 -8.21
CA ARG A 166 -6.47 -16.24 -8.52
C ARG A 166 -6.12 -15.88 -9.97
N SER A 167 -7.01 -16.14 -10.91
CA SER A 167 -6.83 -15.77 -12.32
C SER A 167 -6.72 -14.25 -12.56
N ALA A 168 -7.24 -13.44 -11.63
CA ALA A 168 -7.10 -12.00 -11.65
C ALA A 168 -5.79 -11.51 -10.99
N GLY A 169 -4.88 -12.40 -10.59
CA GLY A 169 -3.64 -12.06 -9.90
C GLY A 169 -3.78 -11.88 -8.38
N MET A 170 -4.93 -12.25 -7.80
CA MET A 170 -5.12 -12.20 -6.36
C MET A 170 -4.48 -13.42 -5.68
N GLN A 171 -3.94 -13.18 -4.49
CA GLN A 171 -3.47 -14.26 -3.60
C GLN A 171 -3.66 -13.89 -2.14
N THR A 172 -4.04 -14.87 -1.32
CA THR A 172 -4.07 -14.71 0.13
C THR A 172 -2.70 -14.93 0.74
N MET A 173 -2.46 -14.38 1.92
CA MET A 173 -1.22 -14.60 2.66
C MET A 173 -0.95 -16.09 2.92
N GLU A 174 -2.00 -16.86 3.28
CA GLU A 174 -1.89 -18.29 3.53
C GLU A 174 -1.47 -19.08 2.28
N THR A 175 -2.06 -18.74 1.13
CA THR A 175 -1.73 -19.39 -0.13
C THR A 175 -0.27 -19.16 -0.50
N HIS A 176 0.21 -17.92 -0.41
CA HIS A 176 1.60 -17.62 -0.74
C HIS A 176 2.59 -18.29 0.24
N ILE A 177 2.30 -18.30 1.54
CA ILE A 177 3.13 -19.01 2.53
C ILE A 177 3.23 -20.50 2.19
N ARG A 178 2.11 -21.13 1.78
CA ARG A 178 2.09 -22.55 1.39
C ARG A 178 2.92 -22.79 0.12
N GLU A 179 2.83 -21.92 -0.86
CA GLU A 179 3.60 -22.00 -2.11
C GLU A 179 5.10 -21.81 -1.89
N LEU A 180 5.49 -20.99 -0.90
CA LEU A 180 6.88 -20.83 -0.48
C LEU A 180 7.44 -22.07 0.25
N GLY A 181 6.62 -23.10 0.50
CA GLY A 181 7.05 -24.31 1.19
C GLY A 181 7.44 -24.11 2.66
N VAL A 182 7.03 -22.97 3.26
CA VAL A 182 7.32 -22.69 4.66
C VAL A 182 6.33 -23.41 5.56
N ASN A 183 6.75 -24.53 6.17
CA ASN A 183 5.97 -25.21 7.19
C ASN A 183 5.87 -24.32 8.45
N THR A 184 4.73 -23.71 8.66
CA THR A 184 4.44 -22.84 9.82
C THR A 184 4.42 -23.61 11.16
N GLU A 185 4.47 -24.94 11.15
CA GLU A 185 4.49 -25.79 12.37
C GLU A 185 5.82 -25.74 13.14
N VAL A 186 6.92 -25.37 12.50
CA VAL A 186 8.25 -25.30 13.16
C VAL A 186 8.37 -24.14 14.17
N GLN A 187 7.44 -23.18 14.17
CA GLN A 187 7.56 -21.99 15.02
C GLN A 187 6.92 -22.11 16.42
N ARG A 188 6.18 -23.17 16.73
CA ARG A 188 5.65 -23.37 18.09
C ARG A 188 6.67 -23.97 19.08
N GLY A 189 7.79 -24.51 18.61
CA GLY A 189 8.78 -25.22 19.43
C GLY A 189 10.02 -24.40 19.85
N SER A 190 10.22 -23.17 19.39
CA SER A 190 11.47 -22.43 19.64
C SER A 190 11.32 -21.26 20.64
N ARG A 191 10.36 -21.35 21.55
CA ARG A 191 10.29 -20.50 22.75
C ARG A 191 10.87 -21.23 23.96
N ALA A 192 12.07 -21.77 23.87
CA ALA A 192 12.77 -22.30 25.04
C ALA A 192 14.25 -21.92 24.95
N ALA A 193 14.71 -21.32 26.07
CA ALA A 193 16.09 -21.09 26.46
C ALA A 193 16.84 -19.89 25.86
N PHE A 194 16.65 -18.73 26.50
CA PHE A 194 17.80 -17.88 26.81
C PHE A 194 18.37 -18.41 28.13
N PRO A 195 19.62 -18.87 28.21
CA PRO A 195 20.30 -19.08 29.47
C PRO A 195 20.69 -17.73 30.06
N SER A 196 20.46 -17.61 31.35
CA SER A 196 20.84 -16.51 32.25
C SER A 196 22.34 -16.20 32.23
#